data_4d9b8b0486a2ce4c6777921b2aad5487
#
_entry.id   4d9b8b0486a2ce4c6777921b2aad5487
#
_cell.length_a   1.000
_cell.length_b   1.000
_cell.length_c   1.000
_cell.angle_alpha   90.00
_cell.angle_beta   90.00
_cell.angle_gamma   90.00
#
_symmetry.space_group_name_H-M   'P 1'
#
loop_
_entity.id
_entity.type
_entity.pdbx_description
1 polymer ?
#
loop_
_entity_poly.entity_id
_entity_poly.type
_entity_poly.pdbx_seq_one_letter_code
_entity_poly.pdbx_strand_id
1 'polypeptide(L)'
;MAYNSFVHAYVELGLFGGTLFLGCFFFPALSLYRLRNLRHEFQHPELNRLYPFVVAMLIGWTLGLQSLSRAYVVSTYLMLGTQVAYANLAGAHLQPRRLLASWDRAHLFRLAACSAVVFLAFNVFVLVASRI
;
A
#
# COMPACT_ATOMS: atom_id res chain seq x y z
N MET A 1 17.86 17.23 -2.87
CA MET A 1 17.58 16.07 -2.00
C MET A 1 16.19 15.56 -2.31
N ALA A 2 16.03 14.26 -2.56
CA ALA A 2 14.71 13.69 -2.84
C ALA A 2 13.97 13.52 -1.50
N TYR A 3 12.95 14.34 -1.28
CA TYR A 3 12.13 14.29 -0.05
C TYR A 3 11.04 13.23 -0.09
N ASN A 4 10.96 12.43 -1.15
CA ASN A 4 9.93 11.43 -1.34
C ASN A 4 10.48 10.03 -1.01
N SER A 5 9.92 9.38 0.00
CA SER A 5 10.37 8.05 0.44
C SER A 5 10.26 6.97 -0.62
N PHE A 6 9.29 7.06 -1.53
CA PHE A 6 9.16 6.10 -2.63
C PHE A 6 10.31 6.28 -3.64
N VAL A 7 10.63 7.54 -4.00
CA VAL A 7 11.78 7.82 -4.86
C VAL A 7 13.06 7.33 -4.22
N HIS A 8 13.23 7.59 -2.93
CA HIS A 8 14.40 7.18 -2.17
C HIS A 8 14.56 5.65 -2.17
N ALA A 9 13.46 4.91 -1.98
CA ALA A 9 13.48 3.45 -2.07
C ALA A 9 13.89 2.95 -3.47
N TYR A 10 13.44 3.60 -4.55
CA TYR A 10 13.85 3.23 -5.90
C TYR A 10 15.31 3.57 -6.18
N VAL A 11 15.82 4.68 -5.64
CA VAL A 11 17.22 5.09 -5.81
C VAL A 11 18.18 4.20 -5.02
N GLU A 12 17.84 3.87 -3.78
CA GLU A 12 18.72 3.08 -2.91
C GLU A 12 18.63 1.57 -3.16
N LEU A 13 17.41 1.04 -3.33
CA LEU A 13 17.16 -0.40 -3.46
C LEU A 13 17.01 -0.85 -4.92
N GLY A 14 17.11 0.09 -5.86
CA GLY A 14 16.90 -0.18 -7.27
C GLY A 14 15.44 -0.52 -7.61
N LEU A 15 15.23 -0.91 -8.87
CA LEU A 15 13.88 -1.22 -9.39
C LEU A 15 13.21 -2.34 -8.59
N PHE A 16 13.96 -3.36 -8.21
CA PHE A 16 13.42 -4.52 -7.49
C PHE A 16 12.97 -4.15 -6.07
N GLY A 17 13.83 -3.49 -5.31
CA GLY A 17 13.51 -3.10 -3.93
C GLY A 17 12.45 -2.02 -3.85
N GLY A 18 12.45 -1.05 -4.77
CA GLY A 18 11.40 -0.05 -4.89
C GLY A 18 10.04 -0.66 -5.21
N THR A 19 9.99 -1.68 -6.10
CA THR A 19 8.76 -2.42 -6.41
C THR A 19 8.24 -3.20 -5.21
N LEU A 20 9.12 -3.86 -4.44
CA LEU A 20 8.73 -4.56 -3.22
C LEU A 20 8.21 -3.58 -2.16
N PHE A 21 8.86 -2.45 -1.98
CA PHE A 21 8.41 -1.40 -1.06
C PHE A 21 7.03 -0.86 -1.45
N LEU A 22 6.80 -0.59 -2.73
CA LEU A 22 5.48 -0.21 -3.25
C LEU A 22 4.44 -1.31 -3.00
N GLY A 23 4.83 -2.58 -3.15
CA GLY A 23 3.99 -3.75 -2.88
C GLY A 23 3.47 -3.81 -1.45
N CYS A 24 4.30 -3.40 -0.47
CA CYS A 24 3.91 -3.35 0.93
C CYS A 24 2.72 -2.41 1.19
N PHE A 25 2.51 -1.40 0.36
CA PHE A 25 1.34 -0.51 0.42
C PHE A 25 0.22 -0.99 -0.51
N PHE A 26 0.57 -1.54 -1.64
CA PHE A 26 -0.39 -2.00 -2.64
C PHE A 26 -1.28 -3.15 -2.14
N PHE A 27 -0.69 -4.16 -1.47
CA PHE A 27 -1.46 -5.30 -0.99
C PHE A 27 -2.46 -4.95 0.13
N PRO A 28 -2.10 -4.19 1.17
CA PRO A 28 -3.07 -3.70 2.14
C PRO A 28 -4.18 -2.85 1.50
N ALA A 29 -3.83 -1.93 0.58
CA ALA A 29 -4.81 -1.13 -0.13
C ALA A 29 -5.80 -1.99 -0.92
N LEU A 30 -5.30 -3.00 -1.64
CA LEU A 30 -6.13 -3.94 -2.38
C LEU A 30 -7.04 -4.76 -1.45
N SER A 31 -6.51 -5.21 -0.31
CA SER A 31 -7.28 -5.95 0.70
C SER A 31 -8.42 -5.11 1.27
N LEU A 32 -8.14 -3.85 1.62
CA LEU A 32 -9.16 -2.91 2.10
C LEU A 32 -10.18 -2.56 1.03
N TYR A 33 -9.76 -2.43 -0.23
CA TYR A 33 -10.68 -2.17 -1.33
C TYR A 33 -11.65 -3.35 -1.55
N ARG A 34 -11.15 -4.60 -1.51
CA ARG A 34 -11.99 -5.80 -1.58
C ARG A 34 -12.95 -5.89 -0.39
N LEU A 35 -12.45 -5.56 0.79
CA LEU A 35 -13.23 -5.58 2.02
C LEU A 35 -14.38 -4.58 2.00
N ARG A 36 -14.22 -3.46 1.30
CA ARG A 36 -15.29 -2.45 1.12
C ARG A 36 -16.58 -3.07 0.60
N ASN A 37 -16.48 -3.96 -0.38
CA ASN A 37 -17.65 -4.60 -1.00
C ASN A 37 -18.25 -5.71 -0.13
N LEU A 38 -17.48 -6.23 0.83
CA LEU A 38 -17.88 -7.33 1.71
C LEU A 38 -18.32 -6.85 3.11
N ARG A 39 -18.34 -5.53 3.35
CA ARG A 39 -18.68 -4.94 4.65
C ARG A 39 -20.07 -5.34 5.18
N HIS A 40 -20.99 -5.67 4.29
CA HIS A 40 -22.35 -6.12 4.65
C HIS A 40 -22.38 -7.52 5.27
N GLU A 41 -21.33 -8.32 5.06
CA GLU A 41 -21.19 -9.68 5.54
C GLU A 41 -20.50 -9.78 6.91
N PHE A 42 -20.11 -8.64 7.52
CA PHE A 42 -19.45 -8.64 8.82
C PHE A 42 -20.43 -9.02 9.93
N GLN A 43 -20.08 -10.07 10.67
CA GLN A 43 -20.81 -10.48 11.87
C GLN A 43 -20.55 -9.56 13.07
N HIS A 44 -19.38 -8.90 13.11
CA HIS A 44 -18.98 -8.03 14.20
C HIS A 44 -19.07 -6.55 13.81
N PRO A 45 -19.95 -5.76 14.46
CA PRO A 45 -20.10 -4.34 14.16
C PRO A 45 -18.83 -3.53 14.42
N GLU A 46 -17.99 -3.96 15.38
CA GLU A 46 -16.72 -3.30 15.72
C GLU A 46 -15.75 -3.27 14.53
N LEU A 47 -15.65 -4.35 13.76
CA LEU A 47 -14.79 -4.41 12.57
C LEU A 47 -15.24 -3.41 11.49
N ASN A 48 -16.55 -3.23 11.36
CA ASN A 48 -17.12 -2.26 10.43
C ASN A 48 -16.85 -0.82 10.88
N ARG A 49 -16.87 -0.54 12.18
CA ARG A 49 -16.55 0.78 12.75
C ARG A 49 -15.07 1.13 12.60
N LEU A 50 -14.17 0.15 12.70
CA LEU A 50 -12.72 0.34 12.56
C LEU A 50 -12.30 0.59 11.11
N TYR A 51 -13.04 0.09 10.13
CA TYR A 51 -12.70 0.19 8.71
C TYR A 51 -12.32 1.60 8.23
N PRO A 52 -13.10 2.67 8.47
CA PRO A 52 -12.78 4.01 8.00
C PRO A 52 -11.48 4.55 8.63
N PHE A 53 -11.19 4.21 9.89
CA PHE A 53 -9.96 4.63 10.55
C PHE A 53 -8.74 3.95 9.95
N VAL A 54 -8.84 2.66 9.64
CA VAL A 54 -7.77 1.89 9.02
C VAL A 54 -7.47 2.41 7.60
N VAL A 55 -8.51 2.74 6.82
CA VAL A 55 -8.35 3.35 5.49
C VAL A 55 -7.73 4.74 5.59
N ALA A 56 -8.21 5.58 6.51
CA ALA A 56 -7.67 6.92 6.73
C ALA A 56 -6.19 6.87 7.15
N MET A 57 -5.82 5.92 7.99
CA MET A 57 -4.43 5.71 8.41
C MET A 57 -3.54 5.31 7.23
N LEU A 58 -3.99 4.41 6.35
CA LEU A 58 -3.23 4.02 5.16
C LEU A 58 -3.02 5.21 4.22
N ILE A 59 -4.07 5.95 3.92
CA ILE A 59 -4.02 7.12 3.03
C ILE A 59 -3.11 8.20 3.62
N GLY A 60 -3.35 8.57 4.87
CA GLY A 60 -2.58 9.62 5.55
C GLY A 60 -1.10 9.29 5.61
N TRP A 61 -0.75 8.04 5.92
CA TRP A 61 0.65 7.61 5.96
C TRP A 61 1.29 7.59 4.58
N THR A 62 0.58 7.09 3.56
CA THR A 62 1.08 7.07 2.18
C THR A 62 1.35 8.49 1.67
N LEU A 63 0.46 9.44 1.95
CA LEU A 63 0.65 10.85 1.61
C LEU A 63 1.82 11.47 2.40
N GLY A 64 1.92 11.15 3.69
CA GLY A 64 3.03 11.61 4.54
C GLY A 64 4.39 11.14 4.05
N LEU A 65 4.50 9.91 3.56
CA LEU A 65 5.75 9.39 2.99
C LEU A 65 6.17 10.07 1.69
N GLN A 66 5.26 10.73 0.99
CA GLN A 66 5.63 11.53 -0.19
C GLN A 66 6.33 12.83 0.17
N SER A 67 6.05 13.36 1.36
CA SER A 67 6.63 14.63 1.83
C SER A 67 7.86 14.44 2.72
N LEU A 68 8.09 13.24 3.25
CA LEU A 68 9.14 12.94 4.21
C LEU A 68 9.95 11.73 3.77
N SER A 69 11.27 11.83 3.81
CA SER A 69 12.20 10.69 3.61
C SER A 69 12.24 9.80 4.85
N ARG A 70 11.14 9.09 5.12
CA ARG A 70 11.00 8.21 6.31
C ARG A 70 10.62 6.77 5.95
N ALA A 71 11.13 6.26 4.82
CA ALA A 71 10.84 4.91 4.37
C ALA A 71 11.18 3.83 5.41
N TYR A 72 12.29 4.00 6.13
CA TYR A 72 12.84 2.98 7.03
C TYR A 72 12.54 3.22 8.52
N VAL A 73 11.54 4.05 8.85
CA VAL A 73 11.17 4.30 10.24
C VAL A 73 10.26 3.20 10.76
N VAL A 74 10.47 2.77 12.00
CA VAL A 74 9.71 1.72 12.69
C VAL A 74 8.19 1.95 12.60
N SER A 75 7.74 3.18 12.69
CA SER A 75 6.31 3.53 12.56
C SER A 75 5.70 3.14 11.22
N THR A 76 6.46 3.14 10.11
CA THR A 76 5.99 2.68 8.80
C THR A 76 5.66 1.19 8.84
N TYR A 77 6.54 0.39 9.43
CA TYR A 77 6.33 -1.07 9.55
C TYR A 77 5.20 -1.41 10.52
N LEU A 78 5.07 -0.68 11.63
CA LEU A 78 3.96 -0.85 12.57
C LEU A 78 2.62 -0.54 11.91
N MET A 79 2.55 0.52 11.12
CA MET A 79 1.35 0.87 10.37
C MET A 79 0.99 -0.23 9.37
N LEU A 80 1.96 -0.72 8.59
CA LEU A 80 1.73 -1.82 7.64
C LEU A 80 1.32 -3.10 8.36
N GLY A 81 1.94 -3.43 9.50
CA GLY A 81 1.57 -4.57 10.33
C GLY A 81 0.12 -4.48 10.83
N THR A 82 -0.30 -3.30 11.28
CA THR A 82 -1.69 -3.06 11.71
C THR A 82 -2.68 -3.25 10.56
N GLN A 83 -2.35 -2.80 9.35
CA GLN A 83 -3.17 -2.99 8.16
C GLN A 83 -3.37 -4.48 7.84
N VAL A 84 -2.27 -5.24 7.85
CA VAL A 84 -2.30 -6.68 7.58
C VAL A 84 -3.06 -7.43 8.67
N ALA A 85 -2.85 -7.09 9.94
CA ALA A 85 -3.57 -7.68 11.07
C ALA A 85 -5.08 -7.44 10.95
N TYR A 86 -5.50 -6.22 10.66
CA TYR A 86 -6.90 -5.89 10.44
C TYR A 86 -7.50 -6.67 9.26
N ALA A 87 -6.80 -6.73 8.12
CA ALA A 87 -7.28 -7.46 6.94
C ALA A 87 -7.44 -8.96 7.22
N ASN A 88 -6.50 -9.57 7.95
CA ASN A 88 -6.57 -10.97 8.34
C ASN A 88 -7.73 -11.24 9.31
N LEU A 89 -7.89 -10.37 10.32
CA LEU A 89 -8.98 -10.47 11.29
C LEU A 89 -10.34 -10.33 10.60
N ALA A 90 -10.48 -9.34 9.71
CA ALA A 90 -11.70 -9.12 8.95
C ALA A 90 -12.01 -10.32 8.02
N GLY A 91 -10.99 -10.86 7.33
CA GLY A 91 -11.14 -12.04 6.47
C GLY A 91 -11.53 -13.31 7.23
N ALA A 92 -11.07 -13.45 8.50
CA ALA A 92 -11.42 -14.59 9.35
C ALA A 92 -12.88 -14.56 9.81
N HIS A 93 -13.48 -13.37 9.93
CA HIS A 93 -14.87 -13.17 10.38
C HIS A 93 -15.87 -13.02 9.21
N LEU A 94 -15.40 -13.17 7.96
CA LEU A 94 -16.29 -13.30 6.80
C LEU A 94 -16.79 -14.75 6.64
N GLN A 95 -18.05 -14.92 6.26
CA GLN A 95 -18.60 -16.22 5.90
C GLN A 95 -18.98 -16.24 4.41
N PRO A 96 -18.37 -17.14 3.60
CA PRO A 96 -17.28 -18.09 3.92
C PRO A 96 -15.94 -17.37 4.16
N ARG A 97 -15.09 -17.96 5.01
CA ARG A 97 -13.75 -17.44 5.32
C ARG A 97 -12.97 -17.20 4.04
N ARG A 98 -12.60 -15.94 3.78
CA ARG A 98 -11.89 -15.55 2.54
C ARG A 98 -10.52 -14.97 2.85
N LEU A 99 -9.51 -15.45 2.13
CA LEU A 99 -8.21 -14.80 2.10
C LEU A 99 -8.33 -13.53 1.24
N LEU A 100 -8.28 -12.36 1.88
CA LEU A 100 -8.38 -11.06 1.19
C LEU A 100 -7.15 -10.74 0.36
N ALA A 101 -5.98 -11.24 0.77
CA ALA A 101 -4.74 -11.16 0.00
C ALA A 101 -4.38 -12.55 -0.53
N SER A 102 -4.69 -12.84 -1.77
CA SER A 102 -4.20 -14.01 -2.49
C SER A 102 -3.05 -13.58 -3.41
N TRP A 103 -1.96 -14.36 -3.38
CA TRP A 103 -0.87 -14.24 -4.35
C TRP A 103 -1.35 -14.80 -5.68
N ASP A 104 -2.02 -13.96 -6.47
CA ASP A 104 -2.46 -14.31 -7.80
C ASP A 104 -1.55 -13.63 -8.84
N ARG A 105 -1.27 -14.33 -9.93
CA ARG A 105 -0.44 -13.79 -11.04
C ARG A 105 -0.98 -12.47 -11.56
N ALA A 106 -2.30 -12.30 -11.58
CA ALA A 106 -2.94 -11.06 -11.98
C ALA A 106 -2.58 -9.87 -11.06
N HIS A 107 -2.42 -10.11 -9.75
CA HIS A 107 -2.04 -9.06 -8.80
C HIS A 107 -0.57 -8.71 -8.89
N LEU A 108 0.29 -9.70 -9.13
CA LEU A 108 1.71 -9.45 -9.38
C LEU A 108 1.92 -8.64 -10.67
N PHE A 109 1.16 -8.96 -11.73
CA PHE A 109 1.20 -8.19 -12.97
C PHE A 109 0.71 -6.73 -12.77
N ARG A 110 -0.37 -6.53 -12.01
CA ARG A 110 -0.86 -5.19 -11.66
C ARG A 110 0.15 -4.40 -10.83
N LEU A 111 0.80 -5.05 -9.87
CA LEU A 111 1.87 -4.43 -9.09
C LEU A 111 3.05 -4.01 -9.99
N ALA A 112 3.48 -4.89 -10.88
CA ALA A 112 4.56 -4.60 -11.82
C ALA A 112 4.17 -3.44 -12.78
N ALA A 113 2.93 -3.42 -13.27
CA ALA A 113 2.41 -2.32 -14.09
C ALA A 113 2.38 -0.99 -13.32
N CYS A 114 1.87 -0.99 -12.08
CA CYS A 114 1.89 0.20 -11.22
C CYS A 114 3.33 0.69 -10.96
N SER A 115 4.26 -0.23 -10.68
CA SER A 115 5.68 0.10 -10.49
C SER A 115 6.29 0.72 -11.75
N ALA A 116 6.01 0.16 -12.93
CA ALA A 116 6.48 0.70 -14.20
C ALA A 116 5.94 2.12 -14.46
N VAL A 117 4.64 2.35 -14.19
CA VAL A 117 4.03 3.68 -14.32
C VAL A 117 4.68 4.69 -13.38
N VAL A 118 4.89 4.32 -12.11
CA VAL A 118 5.57 5.19 -11.13
C VAL A 118 6.99 5.51 -11.60
N PHE A 119 7.74 4.50 -12.06
CA PHE A 119 9.10 4.69 -12.57
C PHE A 119 9.15 5.60 -13.79
N LEU A 120 8.23 5.41 -14.76
CA LEU A 120 8.12 6.29 -15.94
C LEU A 120 7.76 7.72 -15.56
N ALA A 121 6.81 7.90 -14.64
CA ALA A 121 6.42 9.22 -14.14
C ALA A 121 7.62 9.96 -13.52
N PHE A 122 8.46 9.26 -12.76
CA PHE A 122 9.68 9.83 -12.20
C PHE A 122 10.70 10.19 -13.27
N ASN A 123 10.92 9.35 -14.28
CA ASN A 123 11.83 9.66 -15.38
C ASN A 123 11.38 10.90 -16.14
N VAL A 124 10.09 11.00 -16.45
CA VAL A 124 9.51 12.18 -17.11
C VAL A 124 9.67 13.43 -16.24
N PHE A 125 9.38 13.33 -14.94
CA PHE A 125 9.55 14.45 -14.01
C PHE A 125 11.00 14.94 -13.94
N VAL A 126 11.97 14.03 -13.85
CA VAL A 126 13.41 14.37 -13.83
C VAL A 126 13.82 15.02 -15.15
N LEU A 127 13.37 14.50 -16.29
CA LEU A 127 13.66 15.07 -17.61
C LEU A 127 13.09 16.48 -17.76
N VAL A 128 11.88 16.73 -17.26
CA VAL A 128 11.27 18.06 -17.31
C VAL A 128 11.99 19.01 -16.35
N ALA A 129 12.26 18.57 -15.12
CA ALA A 129 12.96 19.38 -14.12
C ALA A 129 14.41 19.71 -14.50
N SER A 130 15.07 18.87 -15.30
CA SER A 130 16.44 19.12 -15.78
C SER A 130 16.51 20.08 -16.98
N ARG A 131 15.37 20.42 -17.58
CA ARG A 131 15.27 21.37 -18.70
C ARG A 131 14.85 22.78 -18.29
N ILE A 132 14.46 22.97 -17.02
CA ILE A 132 14.14 24.27 -16.41
C ILE A 132 15.34 24.74 -15.60
#